data_259f15174ce09e63b6bf47327a0f9b90
#
_entry.id   259f15174ce09e63b6bf47327a0f9b90
#
_cell.length_a   1.000
_cell.length_b   1.000
_cell.length_c   1.000
_cell.angle_alpha   90.00
_cell.angle_beta   90.00
_cell.angle_gamma   90.00
#
_symmetry.space_group_name_H-M   'P 1'
#
loop_
_entity.id
_entity.type
_entity.pdbx_description
1 polymer ?
#
loop_
_entity_poly.entity_id
_entity_poly.type
_entity_poly.pdbx_seq_one_letter_code
_entity_poly.pdbx_strand_id
1 'polypeptide(L)'
;GLGQCRNFLKAHNIEPVTAADTAGAAREVAEAGNRAVAAIAPRLAAKVYGLDILAEDIEDAAHNTTRFIIMSRTAKDIEAGQGPAKTAFLFEVRNIPAALYKVMGGFATNGINMTKLESYQIGGSFTATQFYAEIEGHPDERPVQIALEELGFFSQSLKILGVFPAKPTAGL
;
A
#
# COMPACT_ATOMS: atom_id res chain seq x y z
N GLY A 1 9.18 -0.88 11.75
CA GLY A 1 9.36 -1.65 12.98
C GLY A 1 9.60 -0.74 14.18
N LEU A 2 10.85 -0.31 14.44
CA LEU A 2 11.23 0.45 15.65
C LEU A 2 10.35 1.69 15.92
N GLY A 3 9.97 2.44 14.88
CA GLY A 3 9.14 3.63 15.02
C GLY A 3 7.72 3.39 15.54
N GLN A 4 7.29 2.14 15.56
CA GLN A 4 5.94 1.73 16.00
C GLN A 4 5.95 0.96 17.31
N CYS A 5 7.12 0.85 17.98
CA CYS A 5 7.31 0.17 19.26
C CYS A 5 7.98 1.10 20.28
N ARG A 6 7.86 2.40 20.10
CA ARG A 6 8.57 3.41 20.93
C ARG A 6 8.17 3.34 22.40
N ASN A 7 6.88 3.15 22.68
CA ASN A 7 6.39 3.10 24.06
C ASN A 7 6.94 1.89 24.78
N PHE A 8 6.94 0.72 24.14
CA PHE A 8 7.50 -0.50 24.69
C PHE A 8 9.01 -0.36 24.96
N LEU A 9 9.78 0.11 23.99
CA LEU A 9 11.23 0.30 24.11
C LEU A 9 11.56 1.27 25.27
N LYS A 10 10.85 2.39 25.36
CA LYS A 10 11.04 3.37 26.43
C LYS A 10 10.69 2.79 27.80
N ALA A 11 9.57 2.08 27.91
CA ALA A 11 9.13 1.48 29.17
C ALA A 11 10.13 0.46 29.74
N HIS A 12 10.84 -0.25 28.85
CA HIS A 12 11.85 -1.26 29.22
C HIS A 12 13.29 -0.77 29.15
N ASN A 13 13.49 0.53 28.92
CA ASN A 13 14.81 1.15 28.79
C ASN A 13 15.74 0.45 27.75
N ILE A 14 15.14 0.07 26.60
CA ILE A 14 15.83 -0.62 25.51
C ILE A 14 16.31 0.41 24.49
N GLU A 15 17.60 0.34 24.12
CA GLU A 15 18.20 1.20 23.09
C GLU A 15 17.85 0.68 21.70
N PRO A 16 17.19 1.50 20.83
CA PRO A 16 16.84 1.10 19.48
C PRO A 16 18.05 1.20 18.53
N VAL A 17 18.37 0.08 17.86
CA VAL A 17 19.40 0.01 16.81
C VAL A 17 18.73 -0.28 15.47
N THR A 18 19.01 0.54 14.45
CA THR A 18 18.40 0.39 13.12
C THR A 18 19.08 -0.74 12.33
N ALA A 19 18.26 -1.66 11.81
CA ALA A 19 18.66 -2.68 10.86
C ALA A 19 18.00 -2.45 9.49
N ALA A 20 18.48 -3.13 8.47
CA ALA A 20 17.97 -3.00 7.10
C ALA A 20 16.50 -3.45 6.98
N ASP A 21 16.16 -4.58 7.61
CA ASP A 21 14.80 -5.11 7.69
C ASP A 21 14.61 -5.96 8.95
N THR A 22 13.36 -6.29 9.27
CA THR A 22 13.00 -6.98 10.51
C THR A 22 13.40 -8.46 10.52
N ALA A 23 13.31 -9.14 9.39
CA ALA A 23 13.68 -10.56 9.27
C ALA A 23 15.21 -10.73 9.26
N GLY A 24 15.92 -9.81 8.58
CA GLY A 24 17.38 -9.73 8.60
C GLY A 24 17.91 -9.49 10.00
N ALA A 25 17.32 -8.57 10.75
CA ALA A 25 17.69 -8.33 12.14
C ALA A 25 17.54 -9.58 13.00
N ALA A 26 16.45 -10.35 12.84
CA ALA A 26 16.26 -11.62 13.56
C ALA A 26 17.34 -12.65 13.21
N ARG A 27 17.71 -12.75 11.93
CA ARG A 27 18.80 -13.63 11.49
C ARG A 27 20.14 -13.23 12.12
N GLU A 28 20.50 -11.95 12.07
CA GLU A 28 21.74 -11.42 12.65
C GLU A 28 21.83 -11.70 14.15
N VAL A 29 20.73 -11.53 14.89
CA VAL A 29 20.67 -11.86 16.33
C VAL A 29 20.91 -13.36 16.56
N ALA A 30 20.32 -14.24 15.74
CA ALA A 30 20.50 -15.68 15.83
C ALA A 30 21.95 -16.09 15.55
N GLU A 31 22.55 -15.54 14.49
CA GLU A 31 23.95 -15.82 14.10
C GLU A 31 24.97 -15.30 15.11
N ALA A 32 24.72 -14.12 15.68
CA ALA A 32 25.61 -13.51 16.66
C ALA A 32 25.58 -14.20 18.03
N GLY A 33 24.48 -14.85 18.40
CA GLY A 33 24.32 -15.51 19.68
C GLY A 33 24.46 -14.59 20.91
N ASN A 34 24.42 -13.28 20.73
CA ASN A 34 24.55 -12.30 21.79
C ASN A 34 23.22 -12.11 22.55
N ARG A 35 23.16 -12.58 23.79
CA ARG A 35 21.93 -12.51 24.62
C ARG A 35 21.57 -11.11 25.09
N ALA A 36 22.41 -10.11 24.90
CA ALA A 36 22.11 -8.71 25.20
C ALA A 36 21.40 -7.98 24.06
N VAL A 37 21.21 -8.64 22.91
CA VAL A 37 20.59 -8.06 21.71
C VAL A 37 19.33 -8.85 21.34
N ALA A 38 18.26 -8.17 21.01
CA ALA A 38 17.02 -8.75 20.53
C ALA A 38 16.57 -8.08 19.22
N ALA A 39 15.74 -8.74 18.44
CA ALA A 39 15.16 -8.18 17.23
C ALA A 39 13.66 -7.96 17.38
N ILE A 40 13.15 -6.86 16.80
CA ILE A 40 11.71 -6.69 16.57
C ILE A 40 11.41 -7.28 15.20
N ALA A 41 10.63 -8.38 15.19
CA ALA A 41 10.38 -9.15 13.98
C ALA A 41 9.02 -9.86 14.04
N PRO A 42 8.45 -10.33 12.90
CA PRO A 42 7.28 -11.19 12.91
C PRO A 42 7.54 -12.52 13.65
N ARG A 43 6.52 -13.11 14.27
CA ARG A 43 6.60 -14.44 14.95
C ARG A 43 7.21 -15.53 14.06
N LEU A 44 6.96 -15.46 12.75
CA LEU A 44 7.54 -16.40 11.79
C LEU A 44 9.07 -16.38 11.78
N ALA A 45 9.69 -15.20 11.94
CA ALA A 45 11.14 -15.07 11.98
C ALA A 45 11.73 -15.81 13.20
N ALA A 46 11.10 -15.74 14.36
CA ALA A 46 11.52 -16.51 15.53
C ALA A 46 11.51 -18.01 15.24
N LYS A 47 10.44 -18.53 14.61
CA LYS A 47 10.35 -19.94 14.21
C LYS A 47 11.41 -20.35 13.19
N VAL A 48 11.68 -19.50 12.21
CA VAL A 48 12.65 -19.78 11.12
C VAL A 48 14.09 -19.82 11.65
N TYR A 49 14.43 -18.88 12.54
CA TYR A 49 15.80 -18.71 13.04
C TYR A 49 16.06 -19.34 14.43
N GLY A 50 15.05 -20.04 15.00
CA GLY A 50 15.20 -20.72 16.29
C GLY A 50 15.37 -19.77 17.48
N LEU A 51 14.71 -18.62 17.45
CA LEU A 51 14.74 -17.61 18.50
C LEU A 51 13.55 -17.74 19.45
N ASP A 52 13.76 -17.41 20.72
CA ASP A 52 12.70 -17.28 21.70
C ASP A 52 11.97 -15.95 21.56
N ILE A 53 10.64 -15.98 21.70
CA ILE A 53 9.81 -14.77 21.72
C ILE A 53 9.76 -14.24 23.15
N LEU A 54 10.31 -13.05 23.37
CA LEU A 54 10.39 -12.42 24.68
C LEU A 54 9.14 -11.59 25.02
N ALA A 55 8.52 -10.97 24.02
CA ALA A 55 7.29 -10.20 24.15
C ALA A 55 6.51 -10.22 22.83
N GLU A 56 5.20 -10.14 22.91
CA GLU A 56 4.30 -10.16 21.76
C GLU A 56 3.47 -8.90 21.73
N ASP A 57 2.98 -8.55 20.53
CA ASP A 57 2.03 -7.46 20.30
C ASP A 57 2.52 -6.12 20.90
N ILE A 58 3.81 -5.81 20.64
CA ILE A 58 4.53 -4.67 21.23
C ILE A 58 4.38 -3.36 20.41
N GLU A 59 3.58 -3.38 19.36
CA GLU A 59 3.30 -2.20 18.55
C GLU A 59 2.48 -1.15 19.30
N ASP A 60 2.82 0.12 19.09
CA ASP A 60 2.15 1.25 19.73
C ASP A 60 0.70 1.43 19.26
N ALA A 61 0.34 0.88 18.09
CA ALA A 61 -0.98 1.00 17.50
C ALA A 61 -1.46 -0.35 16.94
N ALA A 62 -2.61 -0.81 17.42
CA ALA A 62 -3.22 -2.09 17.02
C ALA A 62 -3.58 -2.20 15.52
N HIS A 63 -3.63 -1.06 14.79
CA HIS A 63 -3.96 -1.00 13.36
C HIS A 63 -2.72 -0.91 12.45
N ASN A 64 -1.54 -1.30 12.94
CA ASN A 64 -0.35 -1.37 12.10
C ASN A 64 -0.50 -2.48 11.07
N THR A 65 -0.80 -2.10 9.83
CA THR A 65 -1.03 -3.03 8.73
C THR A 65 -0.05 -2.79 7.60
N THR A 66 0.66 -3.82 7.18
CA THR A 66 1.50 -3.80 5.98
C THR A 66 0.74 -4.46 4.83
N ARG A 67 0.57 -3.72 3.75
CA ARG A 67 -0.02 -4.25 2.52
C ARG A 67 1.07 -4.75 1.58
N PHE A 68 0.99 -6.01 1.20
CA PHE A 68 1.84 -6.62 0.19
C PHE A 68 1.13 -6.64 -1.15
N ILE A 69 1.84 -6.25 -2.22
CA ILE A 69 1.34 -6.30 -3.58
C ILE A 69 1.95 -7.52 -4.25
N ILE A 70 1.09 -8.38 -4.82
CA ILE A 70 1.52 -9.52 -5.64
C ILE A 70 1.55 -9.04 -7.09
N MET A 71 2.74 -9.11 -7.71
CA MET A 71 2.92 -8.72 -9.10
C MET A 71 3.12 -9.94 -9.99
N SER A 72 2.59 -9.88 -11.21
CA SER A 72 2.75 -10.92 -12.23
C SER A 72 3.12 -10.27 -13.58
N ARG A 73 3.88 -10.98 -14.40
CA ARG A 73 4.19 -10.55 -15.78
C ARG A 73 2.98 -10.63 -16.69
N THR A 74 2.08 -11.56 -16.41
CA THR A 74 0.82 -11.74 -17.14
C THR A 74 -0.31 -11.27 -16.25
N ALA A 75 -1.19 -10.42 -16.77
CA ALA A 75 -2.38 -9.98 -16.07
C ALA A 75 -3.21 -11.17 -15.59
N LYS A 76 -3.69 -11.10 -14.37
CA LYS A 76 -4.59 -12.07 -13.74
C LYS A 76 -5.74 -11.30 -13.11
N ASP A 77 -6.41 -10.51 -13.95
CA ASP A 77 -7.54 -9.72 -13.50
C ASP A 77 -8.72 -10.68 -13.20
N ILE A 78 -9.55 -10.28 -12.24
CA ILE A 78 -10.81 -10.96 -11.99
C ILE A 78 -11.81 -10.57 -13.09
N GLU A 79 -12.77 -11.45 -13.39
CA GLU A 79 -13.83 -11.14 -14.33
C GLU A 79 -14.90 -10.24 -13.68
N ALA A 80 -15.54 -9.41 -14.50
CA ALA A 80 -16.64 -8.58 -14.05
C ALA A 80 -17.77 -9.45 -13.48
N GLY A 81 -18.35 -9.02 -12.35
CA GLY A 81 -19.45 -9.73 -11.69
C GLY A 81 -19.03 -10.90 -10.77
N GLN A 82 -17.76 -11.20 -10.61
CA GLN A 82 -17.28 -12.22 -9.67
C GLN A 82 -17.18 -11.72 -8.22
N GLY A 83 -17.75 -10.57 -7.91
CA GLY A 83 -17.77 -9.96 -6.57
C GLY A 83 -17.19 -8.55 -6.56
N PRO A 84 -17.06 -7.95 -5.38
CA PRO A 84 -16.52 -6.60 -5.26
C PRO A 84 -15.09 -6.54 -5.79
N ALA A 85 -14.83 -5.59 -6.68
CA ALA A 85 -13.54 -5.38 -7.33
C ALA A 85 -12.89 -4.07 -6.88
N LYS A 86 -11.55 -4.03 -6.99
CA LYS A 86 -10.77 -2.81 -6.99
C LYS A 86 -9.93 -2.74 -8.25
N THR A 87 -9.88 -1.57 -8.84
CA THR A 87 -9.03 -1.27 -10.01
C THR A 87 -7.90 -0.34 -9.59
N ALA A 88 -6.67 -0.75 -9.86
CA ALA A 88 -5.47 0.06 -9.66
C ALA A 88 -4.95 0.57 -11.01
N PHE A 89 -4.62 1.83 -11.09
CA PHE A 89 -4.14 2.46 -12.32
C PHE A 89 -3.17 3.62 -12.07
N LEU A 90 -2.37 3.89 -13.09
CA LEU A 90 -1.54 5.09 -13.20
C LEU A 90 -2.12 6.03 -14.24
N PHE A 91 -2.07 7.33 -13.97
CA PHE A 91 -2.42 8.34 -14.95
C PHE A 91 -1.52 9.58 -14.83
N GLU A 92 -1.32 10.25 -15.95
CA GLU A 92 -0.62 11.52 -15.99
C GLU A 92 -1.60 12.61 -16.37
N VAL A 93 -1.72 13.64 -15.53
CA VAL A 93 -2.58 14.78 -15.86
C VAL A 93 -1.87 15.72 -16.82
N ARG A 94 -2.66 16.39 -17.66
CA ARG A 94 -2.16 17.53 -18.45
C ARG A 94 -1.81 18.68 -17.50
N ASN A 95 -0.76 19.39 -17.79
CA ASN A 95 -0.37 20.57 -17.01
C ASN A 95 -1.30 21.78 -17.32
N ILE A 96 -2.54 21.67 -16.87
CA ILE A 96 -3.56 22.70 -16.98
C ILE A 96 -4.20 22.97 -15.61
N PRO A 97 -4.72 24.18 -15.37
CA PRO A 97 -5.37 24.50 -14.10
C PRO A 97 -6.48 23.51 -13.74
N ALA A 98 -6.50 23.07 -12.48
CA ALA A 98 -7.47 22.16 -11.92
C ALA A 98 -7.61 20.79 -12.62
N ALA A 99 -6.55 20.31 -13.34
CA ALA A 99 -6.59 19.03 -14.04
C ALA A 99 -6.97 17.85 -13.13
N LEU A 100 -6.30 17.74 -11.98
CA LEU A 100 -6.61 16.69 -11.00
C LEU A 100 -8.05 16.78 -10.49
N TYR A 101 -8.55 17.98 -10.20
CA TYR A 101 -9.94 18.17 -9.77
C TYR A 101 -10.94 17.68 -10.82
N LYS A 102 -10.69 17.97 -12.10
CA LYS A 102 -11.54 17.52 -13.21
C LYS A 102 -11.53 16.00 -13.34
N VAL A 103 -10.37 15.37 -13.21
CA VAL A 103 -10.26 13.90 -13.20
C VAL A 103 -11.06 13.30 -12.03
N MET A 104 -10.89 13.83 -10.83
CA MET A 104 -11.62 13.33 -9.66
C MET A 104 -13.13 13.56 -9.75
N GLY A 105 -13.56 14.61 -10.45
CA GLY A 105 -14.97 14.92 -10.68
C GLY A 105 -15.69 13.77 -11.39
N GLY A 106 -15.09 13.16 -12.39
CA GLY A 106 -15.66 12.04 -13.13
C GLY A 106 -15.96 10.82 -12.24
N PHE A 107 -15.08 10.51 -11.30
CA PHE A 107 -15.35 9.43 -10.33
C PHE A 107 -16.47 9.79 -9.36
N ALA A 108 -16.48 11.03 -8.85
CA ALA A 108 -17.50 11.50 -7.92
C ALA A 108 -18.90 11.52 -8.55
N THR A 109 -19.03 12.02 -9.79
CA THR A 109 -20.32 12.10 -10.51
C THR A 109 -20.89 10.74 -10.89
N ASN A 110 -20.02 9.74 -11.07
CA ASN A 110 -20.42 8.37 -11.35
C ASN A 110 -20.53 7.49 -10.09
N GLY A 111 -20.42 8.08 -8.89
CA GLY A 111 -20.60 7.37 -7.62
C GLY A 111 -19.49 6.38 -7.29
N ILE A 112 -18.29 6.58 -7.81
CA ILE A 112 -17.16 5.67 -7.63
C ILE A 112 -16.30 6.17 -6.46
N ASN A 113 -16.06 5.28 -5.50
CA ASN A 113 -15.18 5.55 -4.37
C ASN A 113 -13.72 5.38 -4.76
N MET A 114 -12.90 6.41 -4.51
CA MET A 114 -11.45 6.36 -4.66
C MET A 114 -10.83 6.02 -3.31
N THR A 115 -10.24 4.83 -3.19
CA THR A 115 -9.68 4.32 -1.92
C THR A 115 -8.20 4.65 -1.73
N LYS A 116 -7.52 5.07 -2.80
CA LYS A 116 -6.11 5.48 -2.73
C LYS A 116 -5.79 6.48 -3.85
N LEU A 117 -5.00 7.50 -3.51
CA LEU A 117 -4.42 8.45 -4.45
C LEU A 117 -3.03 8.87 -3.97
N GLU A 118 -2.02 8.62 -4.78
CA GLU A 118 -0.64 9.01 -4.52
C GLU A 118 -0.10 9.78 -5.71
N SER A 119 0.71 10.80 -5.45
CA SER A 119 1.31 11.64 -6.48
C SER A 119 2.81 11.40 -6.62
N TYR A 120 3.30 11.44 -7.85
CA TYR A 120 4.70 11.24 -8.18
C TYR A 120 5.21 12.37 -9.08
N GLN A 121 6.45 12.76 -8.85
CA GLN A 121 7.18 13.69 -9.73
C GLN A 121 7.91 12.88 -10.79
N ILE A 122 7.83 13.33 -12.05
CA ILE A 122 8.52 12.71 -13.17
C ILE A 122 9.66 13.61 -13.63
N GLY A 123 10.82 13.00 -13.93
CA GLY A 123 11.92 13.67 -14.64
C GLY A 123 12.56 14.83 -13.88
N GLY A 124 12.52 14.83 -12.53
CA GLY A 124 13.10 15.91 -11.73
C GLY A 124 12.26 17.20 -11.72
N SER A 125 11.04 17.16 -12.25
CA SER A 125 10.08 18.26 -12.15
C SER A 125 9.59 18.39 -10.70
N PHE A 126 9.49 19.62 -10.19
CA PHE A 126 8.87 19.89 -8.88
C PHE A 126 7.33 19.80 -8.90
N THR A 127 6.74 19.55 -10.06
CA THR A 127 5.30 19.43 -10.22
C THR A 127 4.93 17.95 -10.31
N ALA A 128 4.04 17.50 -9.43
CA ALA A 128 3.49 16.15 -9.50
C ALA A 128 2.55 16.06 -10.70
N THR A 129 2.89 15.22 -11.67
CA THR A 129 2.11 15.02 -12.89
C THR A 129 1.59 13.60 -13.04
N GLN A 130 2.20 12.60 -12.39
CA GLN A 130 1.77 11.22 -12.39
C GLN A 130 1.10 10.86 -11.07
N PHE A 131 0.04 10.11 -11.17
CA PHE A 131 -0.74 9.66 -10.02
C PHE A 131 -0.97 8.16 -10.10
N TYR A 132 -0.82 7.51 -8.95
CA TYR A 132 -1.32 6.16 -8.71
C TYR A 132 -2.66 6.28 -8.00
N ALA A 133 -3.67 5.59 -8.49
CA ALA A 133 -4.98 5.56 -7.85
C ALA A 133 -5.55 4.15 -7.75
N GLU A 134 -6.41 3.95 -6.75
CA GLU A 134 -7.24 2.76 -6.62
C GLU A 134 -8.69 3.20 -6.42
N ILE A 135 -9.57 2.57 -7.16
CA ILE A 135 -11.01 2.77 -7.08
C ILE A 135 -11.73 1.46 -6.76
N GLU A 136 -12.92 1.57 -6.20
CA GLU A 136 -13.86 0.46 -6.09
C GLU A 136 -14.61 0.32 -7.42
N GLY A 137 -14.71 -0.91 -7.91
CA GLY A 137 -15.37 -1.27 -9.16
C GLY A 137 -14.44 -1.91 -10.19
N HIS A 138 -15.05 -2.59 -11.15
CA HIS A 138 -14.39 -3.24 -12.28
C HIS A 138 -14.42 -2.33 -13.52
N PRO A 139 -13.37 -2.28 -14.36
CA PRO A 139 -13.34 -1.44 -15.56
C PRO A 139 -14.49 -1.70 -16.55
N ASP A 140 -15.06 -2.90 -16.57
CA ASP A 140 -16.19 -3.26 -17.43
C ASP A 140 -17.56 -2.82 -16.86
N GLU A 141 -17.60 -2.33 -15.63
CA GLU A 141 -18.82 -1.75 -15.09
C GLU A 141 -19.08 -0.37 -15.70
N ARG A 142 -20.30 -0.14 -16.14
CA ARG A 142 -20.65 1.08 -16.88
C ARG A 142 -20.26 2.40 -16.17
N PRO A 143 -20.48 2.58 -14.84
CA PRO A 143 -20.04 3.78 -14.15
C PRO A 143 -18.52 3.97 -14.19
N VAL A 144 -17.76 2.89 -14.05
CA VAL A 144 -16.28 2.91 -14.08
C VAL A 144 -15.78 3.25 -15.47
N GLN A 145 -16.39 2.68 -16.53
CA GLN A 145 -16.06 3.01 -17.92
C GLN A 145 -16.21 4.51 -18.18
N ILE A 146 -17.35 5.10 -17.80
CA ILE A 146 -17.61 6.53 -18.00
C ILE A 146 -16.57 7.38 -17.26
N ALA A 147 -16.27 7.05 -16.00
CA ALA A 147 -15.28 7.80 -15.23
C ALA A 147 -13.86 7.69 -15.81
N LEU A 148 -13.47 6.53 -16.32
CA LEU A 148 -12.18 6.33 -16.97
C LEU A 148 -12.11 7.04 -18.34
N GLU A 149 -13.20 7.08 -19.09
CA GLU A 149 -13.31 7.88 -20.32
C GLU A 149 -13.15 9.38 -20.01
N GLU A 150 -13.85 9.91 -19.00
CA GLU A 150 -13.71 11.30 -18.56
C GLU A 150 -12.28 11.62 -18.09
N LEU A 151 -11.65 10.71 -17.35
CA LEU A 151 -10.25 10.84 -16.96
C LEU A 151 -9.36 11.00 -18.20
N GLY A 152 -9.61 10.22 -19.25
CA GLY A 152 -8.85 10.27 -20.51
C GLY A 152 -8.84 11.66 -21.16
N PHE A 153 -9.90 12.45 -21.03
CA PHE A 153 -9.92 13.82 -21.58
C PHE A 153 -8.94 14.78 -20.90
N PHE A 154 -8.64 14.57 -19.61
CA PHE A 154 -7.80 15.47 -18.81
C PHE A 154 -6.41 14.89 -18.54
N SER A 155 -6.15 13.67 -18.97
CA SER A 155 -4.86 12.99 -18.82
C SER A 155 -4.09 12.91 -20.15
N GLN A 156 -2.78 12.74 -20.03
CA GLN A 156 -1.88 12.45 -21.15
C GLN A 156 -1.75 10.93 -21.36
N SER A 157 -1.82 10.20 -20.27
CA SER A 157 -1.74 8.74 -20.26
C SER A 157 -2.61 8.14 -19.14
N LEU A 158 -3.12 6.94 -19.40
CA LEU A 158 -3.81 6.09 -18.44
C LEU A 158 -3.33 4.66 -18.65
N LYS A 159 -2.93 4.01 -17.56
CA LYS A 159 -2.51 2.61 -17.57
C LYS A 159 -3.16 1.87 -16.41
N ILE A 160 -4.06 0.93 -16.71
CA ILE A 160 -4.56 -0.02 -15.74
C ILE A 160 -3.41 -0.96 -15.35
N LEU A 161 -3.17 -1.11 -14.05
CA LEU A 161 -2.14 -1.97 -13.49
C LEU A 161 -2.68 -3.34 -13.13
N GLY A 162 -3.96 -3.41 -12.74
CA GLY A 162 -4.61 -4.66 -12.42
C GLY A 162 -5.97 -4.45 -11.75
N VAL A 163 -6.78 -5.50 -11.82
CA VAL A 163 -8.09 -5.60 -11.17
C VAL A 163 -8.05 -6.77 -10.21
N PHE A 164 -8.40 -6.53 -8.95
CA PHE A 164 -8.29 -7.53 -7.90
C PHE A 164 -9.49 -7.51 -6.96
N PRO A 165 -9.76 -8.63 -6.25
CA PRO A 165 -10.88 -8.70 -5.33
C PRO A 165 -10.75 -7.63 -4.23
N ALA A 166 -11.81 -6.84 -4.02
CA ALA A 166 -11.91 -6.00 -2.84
C ALA A 166 -12.16 -6.90 -1.64
N LYS A 167 -11.26 -6.91 -0.64
CA LYS A 167 -11.64 -7.49 0.66
C LYS A 167 -12.83 -6.70 1.20
N PRO A 168 -13.85 -7.34 1.77
CA PRO A 168 -14.86 -6.63 2.51
C PRO A 168 -14.16 -5.74 3.53
N THR A 169 -14.39 -4.45 3.48
CA THR A 169 -14.01 -3.54 4.56
C THR A 169 -14.83 -4.04 5.75
N ALA A 170 -14.17 -4.63 6.73
CA ALA A 170 -14.82 -4.89 8.02
C ALA A 170 -15.37 -3.53 8.45
N GLY A 171 -16.70 -3.45 8.61
CA GLY A 171 -17.41 -2.19 8.75
C GLY A 171 -16.79 -1.27 9.79
N LEU A 172 -16.74 0.00 9.40
CA LEU A 172 -16.56 1.12 10.31
C LEU A 172 -17.76 1.21 11.26
#